data_26e8df044bfcf8bab233691eae079986
#
_entry.id   26e8df044bfcf8bab233691eae079986
#
_cell.length_a   1.000
_cell.length_b   1.000
_cell.length_c   1.000
_cell.angle_alpha   90.00
_cell.angle_beta   90.00
_cell.angle_gamma   90.00
#
_symmetry.space_group_name_H-M   'P 1'
#
loop_
_entity.id
_entity.type
_entity.pdbx_description
1 polymer ?
#
loop_
_entity_poly.entity_id
_entity_poly.type
_entity_poly.pdbx_seq_one_letter_code
_entity_poly.pdbx_strand_id
1 'polypeptide(L)'
;EGAGRQDSFGLNIALPFESTANSFIAGDAKLINFNYFFTRKLSFVKEADAAVGLPGGFGTMDEVFEALTLIQTGKASIYPIVLLDAEGGTYWKFWKQFIDEHLARLGLISQNDFSLFKVTDDVEEAVSEVVNFYRIFHSYRYVGDQIIIRLNEALSEEAVASLNEEFSEVVKSGTIVQQSCLEEEDDESEIDRLSRIVFRHRRRDFGRLRQLIDAVNVSETAVAK
;
A
#
# COMPACT_ATOMS: atom_id res chain seq x y z
N GLU A 1 17.25 -15.71 0.27
CA GLU A 1 17.60 -17.07 -0.15
C GLU A 1 16.56 -17.66 -1.09
N GLY A 2 15.29 -17.62 -0.75
CA GLY A 2 14.21 -18.24 -1.53
C GLY A 2 14.05 -17.73 -2.97
N ALA A 3 14.13 -16.40 -3.18
CA ALA A 3 14.03 -15.80 -4.51
C ALA A 3 15.33 -15.89 -5.33
N GLY A 4 16.44 -16.26 -4.70
CA GLY A 4 17.75 -16.25 -5.33
C GLY A 4 18.29 -14.85 -5.65
N ARG A 5 19.52 -14.79 -6.17
CA ARG A 5 20.17 -13.49 -6.47
C ARG A 5 19.62 -12.78 -7.70
N GLN A 6 18.95 -13.47 -8.61
CA GLN A 6 18.49 -12.87 -9.88
C GLN A 6 17.39 -11.83 -9.70
N ASP A 7 16.49 -12.06 -8.74
CA ASP A 7 15.30 -11.25 -8.50
C ASP A 7 15.40 -10.37 -7.24
N SER A 8 16.62 -10.26 -6.66
CA SER A 8 16.85 -9.52 -5.42
C SER A 8 17.75 -8.32 -5.64
N PHE A 9 17.34 -7.17 -5.11
CA PHE A 9 18.15 -5.95 -5.01
C PHE A 9 18.45 -5.65 -3.55
N GLY A 10 19.66 -5.15 -3.27
CA GLY A 10 20.04 -4.67 -1.94
C GLY A 10 20.11 -3.14 -1.93
N LEU A 11 19.34 -2.49 -1.06
CA LEU A 11 19.40 -1.04 -0.83
C LEU A 11 20.09 -0.77 0.50
N ASN A 12 21.42 -0.69 0.47
CA ASN A 12 22.25 -0.55 1.65
C ASN A 12 22.54 0.92 1.98
N ILE A 13 22.76 1.22 3.26
CA ILE A 13 23.28 2.52 3.71
C ILE A 13 24.72 2.37 4.18
N ALA A 14 25.60 3.22 3.68
CA ALA A 14 26.98 3.24 4.12
C ALA A 14 27.09 3.85 5.52
N LEU A 15 27.37 3.04 6.54
CA LEU A 15 27.58 3.48 7.92
C LEU A 15 29.09 3.37 8.29
N PRO A 16 29.62 4.30 9.12
CA PRO A 16 31.03 4.28 9.49
C PRO A 16 31.48 3.01 10.24
N PHE A 17 30.55 2.28 10.86
CA PHE A 17 30.81 1.12 11.72
C PHE A 17 30.13 -0.17 11.21
N GLU A 18 29.27 -0.11 10.21
CA GLU A 18 28.67 -1.25 9.53
C GLU A 18 28.96 -1.13 8.03
N SER A 19 29.99 -1.81 7.56
CA SER A 19 30.43 -1.73 6.16
C SER A 19 30.04 -2.94 5.32
N THR A 20 29.44 -3.98 5.90
CA THR A 20 29.15 -5.22 5.20
C THR A 20 27.64 -5.38 4.92
N ALA A 21 27.30 -5.43 3.63
CA ALA A 21 25.98 -5.84 3.20
C ALA A 21 25.71 -7.30 3.57
N ASN A 22 24.43 -7.67 3.56
CA ASN A 22 24.00 -9.06 3.72
C ASN A 22 24.77 -9.97 2.75
N SER A 23 25.28 -11.11 3.26
CA SER A 23 26.13 -12.05 2.52
C SER A 23 25.50 -12.57 1.20
N PHE A 24 24.18 -12.60 1.10
CA PHE A 24 23.46 -13.02 -0.12
C PHE A 24 23.57 -12.03 -1.27
N ILE A 25 23.71 -10.75 -0.99
CA ILE A 25 23.78 -9.69 -2.01
C ILE A 25 25.18 -9.05 -2.07
N ALA A 26 26.07 -9.35 -1.12
CA ALA A 26 27.42 -8.81 -1.09
C ALA A 26 28.18 -9.14 -2.39
N GLY A 27 28.74 -8.13 -3.04
CA GLY A 27 29.50 -8.27 -4.29
C GLY A 27 28.62 -8.44 -5.55
N ASP A 28 27.29 -8.36 -5.45
CA ASP A 28 26.39 -8.36 -6.60
C ASP A 28 26.23 -6.96 -7.16
N ALA A 29 26.06 -6.82 -8.49
CA ALA A 29 25.81 -5.56 -9.17
C ALA A 29 24.47 -4.90 -8.78
N LYS A 30 23.52 -5.66 -8.23
CA LYS A 30 22.24 -5.20 -7.72
C LYS A 30 22.29 -4.70 -6.27
N LEU A 31 23.48 -4.65 -5.64
CA LEU A 31 23.70 -3.98 -4.36
C LEU A 31 23.94 -2.50 -4.60
N ILE A 32 22.98 -1.68 -4.23
CA ILE A 32 23.03 -0.22 -4.34
C ILE A 32 23.39 0.35 -2.97
N ASN A 33 24.51 1.08 -2.89
CA ASN A 33 24.97 1.72 -1.67
C ASN A 33 24.59 3.20 -1.67
N PHE A 34 23.82 3.62 -0.68
CA PHE A 34 23.43 5.00 -0.46
C PHE A 34 24.31 5.66 0.59
N ASN A 35 24.65 6.92 0.38
CA ASN A 35 25.38 7.73 1.36
C ASN A 35 24.42 8.49 2.29
N TYR A 36 23.16 8.65 1.90
CA TYR A 36 22.17 9.42 2.63
C TYR A 36 20.90 8.59 2.88
N PHE A 37 20.38 8.65 4.11
CA PHE A 37 19.16 7.96 4.48
C PHE A 37 17.96 8.36 3.60
N PHE A 38 17.78 9.66 3.35
CA PHE A 38 16.62 10.17 2.61
C PHE A 38 16.56 9.65 1.15
N THR A 39 17.68 9.47 0.49
CA THR A 39 17.69 8.92 -0.88
C THR A 39 17.32 7.45 -0.91
N ARG A 40 17.80 6.66 0.07
CA ARG A 40 17.42 5.25 0.22
C ARG A 40 15.93 5.12 0.52
N LYS A 41 15.41 5.89 1.47
CA LYS A 41 13.99 5.92 1.82
C LYS A 41 13.10 6.27 0.66
N LEU A 42 13.46 7.30 -0.11
CA LEU A 42 12.72 7.68 -1.32
C LEU A 42 12.65 6.52 -2.32
N SER A 43 13.74 5.76 -2.49
CA SER A 43 13.77 4.60 -3.38
C SER A 43 12.82 3.49 -2.90
N PHE A 44 12.78 3.21 -1.60
CA PHE A 44 11.83 2.23 -1.05
C PHE A 44 10.37 2.62 -1.32
N VAL A 45 10.01 3.86 -1.02
CA VAL A 45 8.61 4.31 -1.13
C VAL A 45 8.16 4.44 -2.58
N LYS A 46 9.08 4.87 -3.47
CA LYS A 46 8.74 5.14 -4.87
C LYS A 46 8.61 3.88 -5.72
N GLU A 47 9.44 2.87 -5.44
CA GLU A 47 9.56 1.69 -6.29
C GLU A 47 8.85 0.46 -5.70
N ALA A 48 8.25 0.58 -4.50
CA ALA A 48 7.59 -0.54 -3.85
C ALA A 48 6.10 -0.62 -4.18
N ASP A 49 5.66 -1.81 -4.58
CA ASP A 49 4.24 -2.18 -4.70
C ASP A 49 3.72 -2.87 -3.43
N ALA A 50 4.60 -3.27 -2.52
CA ALA A 50 4.26 -3.80 -1.20
C ALA A 50 5.46 -3.62 -0.27
N ALA A 51 5.20 -3.59 1.05
CA ALA A 51 6.25 -3.60 2.05
C ALA A 51 6.00 -4.68 3.10
N VAL A 52 7.05 -5.45 3.43
CA VAL A 52 7.02 -6.42 4.53
C VAL A 52 8.06 -6.01 5.56
N GLY A 53 7.59 -5.59 6.73
CA GLY A 53 8.43 -5.22 7.86
C GLY A 53 8.68 -6.42 8.79
N LEU A 54 9.94 -6.80 8.96
CA LEU A 54 10.34 -7.82 9.93
C LEU A 54 10.81 -7.17 11.24
N PRO A 55 10.74 -7.87 12.40
CA PRO A 55 11.26 -7.36 13.65
C PRO A 55 12.69 -6.84 13.53
N GLY A 56 12.96 -5.63 14.03
CA GLY A 56 14.24 -4.97 13.91
C GLY A 56 14.42 -3.81 14.89
N GLY A 57 15.47 -3.03 14.69
CA GLY A 57 15.80 -1.88 15.54
C GLY A 57 15.10 -0.58 15.11
N PHE A 58 15.69 0.55 15.52
CA PHE A 58 15.18 1.89 15.21
C PHE A 58 15.05 2.16 13.73
N GLY A 59 15.96 1.63 12.88
CA GLY A 59 15.88 1.80 11.42
C GLY A 59 14.64 1.14 10.82
N THR A 60 14.23 -0.04 11.33
CA THR A 60 13.00 -0.70 10.90
C THR A 60 11.76 0.11 11.29
N MET A 61 11.73 0.62 12.53
CA MET A 61 10.64 1.51 12.98
C MET A 61 10.57 2.80 12.14
N ASP A 62 11.71 3.39 11.84
CA ASP A 62 11.82 4.59 11.02
C ASP A 62 11.25 4.38 9.60
N GLU A 63 11.57 3.27 8.94
CA GLU A 63 11.01 2.94 7.62
C GLU A 63 9.50 2.65 7.68
N VAL A 64 9.03 1.91 8.69
CA VAL A 64 7.60 1.59 8.85
C VAL A 64 6.79 2.86 9.12
N PHE A 65 7.21 3.71 10.05
CA PHE A 65 6.50 4.95 10.35
C PHE A 65 6.53 5.93 9.18
N GLU A 66 7.61 6.00 8.43
CA GLU A 66 7.67 6.85 7.24
C GLU A 66 6.69 6.38 6.18
N ALA A 67 6.68 5.09 5.83
CA ALA A 67 5.75 4.52 4.86
C ALA A 67 4.29 4.80 5.25
N LEU A 68 3.93 4.52 6.52
CA LEU A 68 2.60 4.79 7.05
C LEU A 68 2.24 6.29 7.01
N THR A 69 3.16 7.17 7.38
CA THR A 69 2.95 8.62 7.37
C THR A 69 2.74 9.15 5.95
N LEU A 70 3.52 8.68 4.98
CA LEU A 70 3.42 9.11 3.59
C LEU A 70 2.08 8.65 2.97
N ILE A 71 1.64 7.42 3.24
CA ILE A 71 0.34 6.93 2.78
C ILE A 71 -0.80 7.69 3.51
N GLN A 72 -0.76 7.79 4.84
CA GLN A 72 -1.77 8.47 5.65
C GLN A 72 -2.00 9.92 5.19
N THR A 73 -0.94 10.60 4.79
CA THR A 73 -0.99 12.00 4.32
C THR A 73 -1.20 12.14 2.82
N GLY A 74 -1.33 11.04 2.07
CA GLY A 74 -1.52 11.04 0.62
C GLY A 74 -0.30 11.53 -0.16
N LYS A 75 0.90 11.38 0.39
CA LYS A 75 2.18 11.70 -0.27
C LYS A 75 2.78 10.51 -1.00
N ALA A 76 2.36 9.30 -0.66
CA ALA A 76 2.61 8.07 -1.39
C ALA A 76 1.29 7.40 -1.78
N SER A 77 1.31 6.57 -2.81
CA SER A 77 0.20 5.70 -3.15
C SER A 77 -0.03 4.67 -2.04
N ILE A 78 -1.28 4.23 -1.90
CA ILE A 78 -1.62 3.14 -0.99
C ILE A 78 -1.11 1.83 -1.62
N TYR A 79 -0.33 1.08 -0.86
CA TYR A 79 0.08 -0.28 -1.15
C TYR A 79 0.03 -1.11 0.15
N PRO A 80 -0.01 -2.45 0.08
CA PRO A 80 -0.08 -3.27 1.29
C PRO A 80 1.20 -3.19 2.10
N ILE A 81 1.06 -2.90 3.40
CA ILE A 81 2.13 -2.96 4.38
C ILE A 81 1.84 -4.12 5.33
N VAL A 82 2.70 -5.12 5.36
CA VAL A 82 2.59 -6.26 6.24
C VAL A 82 3.71 -6.23 7.29
N LEU A 83 3.33 -6.25 8.54
CA LEU A 83 4.25 -6.35 9.68
C LEU A 83 4.26 -7.81 10.12
N LEU A 84 5.26 -8.56 9.59
CA LEU A 84 5.37 -10.00 9.75
C LEU A 84 6.32 -10.35 10.89
N ASP A 85 5.84 -11.16 11.83
CA ASP A 85 6.65 -11.74 12.91
C ASP A 85 7.01 -13.20 12.62
N ALA A 86 7.89 -13.78 13.41
CA ALA A 86 8.03 -15.23 13.48
C ALA A 86 6.76 -15.84 14.08
N GLU A 87 6.49 -17.11 13.79
CA GLU A 87 5.37 -17.86 14.36
C GLU A 87 5.36 -17.76 15.89
N GLY A 88 4.25 -17.33 16.47
CA GLY A 88 4.10 -17.03 17.89
C GLY A 88 4.79 -15.76 18.39
N GLY A 89 5.40 -14.99 17.48
CA GLY A 89 6.08 -13.73 17.79
C GLY A 89 5.12 -12.66 18.33
N THR A 90 5.68 -11.74 19.12
CA THR A 90 4.91 -10.71 19.79
C THR A 90 5.39 -9.28 19.52
N TYR A 91 6.47 -9.12 18.73
CA TYR A 91 7.08 -7.83 18.46
C TYR A 91 6.06 -6.84 17.84
N TRP A 92 5.44 -7.22 16.72
CA TRP A 92 4.46 -6.38 16.05
C TRP A 92 3.11 -6.34 16.78
N LYS A 93 2.76 -7.37 17.55
CA LYS A 93 1.56 -7.36 18.43
C LYS A 93 1.68 -6.28 19.52
N PHE A 94 2.83 -6.17 20.18
CA PHE A 94 3.09 -5.11 21.17
C PHE A 94 3.21 -3.72 20.53
N TRP A 95 3.82 -3.63 19.36
CA TRP A 95 3.84 -2.38 18.60
C TRP A 95 2.43 -1.91 18.26
N LYS A 96 1.55 -2.78 17.75
CA LYS A 96 0.15 -2.46 17.45
C LYS A 96 -0.61 -2.03 18.70
N GLN A 97 -0.38 -2.70 19.85
CA GLN A 97 -0.96 -2.30 21.12
C GLN A 97 -0.51 -0.89 21.52
N PHE A 98 0.78 -0.58 21.38
CA PHE A 98 1.29 0.78 21.62
C PHE A 98 0.61 1.82 20.71
N ILE A 99 0.45 1.52 19.42
CA ILE A 99 -0.25 2.41 18.48
C ILE A 99 -1.69 2.66 18.91
N ASP A 100 -2.41 1.62 19.29
CA ASP A 100 -3.79 1.72 19.76
C ASP A 100 -3.92 2.54 21.06
N GLU A 101 -3.17 2.16 22.08
CA GLU A 101 -3.28 2.76 23.42
C GLU A 101 -2.72 4.19 23.51
N HIS A 102 -1.70 4.53 22.70
CA HIS A 102 -0.98 5.79 22.85
C HIS A 102 -1.13 6.74 21.64
N LEU A 103 -1.48 6.25 20.45
CA LEU A 103 -1.72 7.12 19.32
C LEU A 103 -3.21 7.25 19.02
N ALA A 104 -3.91 6.14 18.77
CA ALA A 104 -5.31 6.18 18.40
C ALA A 104 -6.21 6.66 19.56
N ARG A 105 -6.04 6.11 20.75
CA ARG A 105 -6.81 6.53 21.94
C ARG A 105 -6.63 8.02 22.28
N LEU A 106 -5.47 8.60 21.98
CA LEU A 106 -5.22 10.03 22.16
C LEU A 106 -5.64 10.90 20.97
N GLY A 107 -6.18 10.30 19.89
CA GLY A 107 -6.61 11.01 18.70
C GLY A 107 -5.46 11.55 17.85
N LEU A 108 -4.25 11.01 17.97
CA LEU A 108 -3.10 11.39 17.16
C LEU A 108 -3.14 10.75 15.76
N ILE A 109 -3.84 9.64 15.65
CA ILE A 109 -4.21 8.96 14.40
C ILE A 109 -5.68 8.56 14.47
N SER A 110 -6.30 8.24 13.31
CA SER A 110 -7.67 7.77 13.25
C SER A 110 -7.77 6.25 13.40
N GLN A 111 -8.96 5.74 13.75
CA GLN A 111 -9.21 4.30 13.77
C GLN A 111 -9.09 3.68 12.36
N ASN A 112 -9.40 4.45 11.31
CA ASN A 112 -9.27 4.00 9.93
C ASN A 112 -7.80 3.79 9.52
N ASP A 113 -6.84 4.44 10.20
CA ASP A 113 -5.41 4.28 9.89
C ASP A 113 -4.89 2.86 10.17
N PHE A 114 -5.59 2.07 11.01
CA PHE A 114 -5.29 0.65 11.20
C PHE A 114 -5.51 -0.20 9.94
N SER A 115 -6.25 0.29 8.97
CA SER A 115 -6.42 -0.38 7.67
C SER A 115 -5.19 -0.23 6.77
N LEU A 116 -4.26 0.67 7.10
CA LEU A 116 -3.06 0.90 6.30
C LEU A 116 -2.01 -0.19 6.43
N PHE A 117 -2.13 -1.07 7.45
CA PHE A 117 -1.17 -2.14 7.69
C PHE A 117 -1.83 -3.40 8.24
N LYS A 118 -1.24 -4.54 7.96
CA LYS A 118 -1.59 -5.85 8.50
C LYS A 118 -0.50 -6.33 9.45
N VAL A 119 -0.87 -6.84 10.63
CA VAL A 119 0.06 -7.52 11.54
C VAL A 119 -0.27 -9.01 11.53
N THR A 120 0.73 -9.84 11.26
CA THR A 120 0.58 -11.30 11.25
C THR A 120 1.89 -11.99 11.66
N ASP A 121 1.79 -13.23 12.10
CA ASP A 121 2.91 -14.15 12.33
C ASP A 121 2.80 -15.39 11.40
N ASP A 122 1.95 -15.30 10.37
CA ASP A 122 1.74 -16.31 9.35
C ASP A 122 2.20 -15.79 7.97
N VAL A 123 3.12 -16.51 7.34
CA VAL A 123 3.69 -16.16 6.04
C VAL A 123 2.63 -16.24 4.92
N GLU A 124 1.74 -17.25 4.97
CA GLU A 124 0.69 -17.43 3.96
C GLU A 124 -0.34 -16.30 4.05
N GLU A 125 -0.67 -15.86 5.27
CA GLU A 125 -1.52 -14.69 5.47
C GLU A 125 -0.86 -13.41 4.94
N ALA A 126 0.45 -13.25 5.14
CA ALA A 126 1.22 -12.13 4.62
C ALA A 126 1.23 -12.09 3.08
N VAL A 127 1.46 -13.24 2.44
CA VAL A 127 1.40 -13.38 0.98
C VAL A 127 0.00 -13.08 0.46
N SER A 128 -1.02 -13.64 1.13
CA SER A 128 -2.44 -13.44 0.76
C SER A 128 -2.84 -11.97 0.83
N GLU A 129 -2.38 -11.22 1.82
CA GLU A 129 -2.64 -9.78 1.96
C GLU A 129 -2.11 -9.01 0.75
N VAL A 130 -0.88 -9.29 0.32
CA VAL A 130 -0.25 -8.62 -0.83
C VAL A 130 -0.94 -9.00 -2.14
N VAL A 131 -1.19 -10.28 -2.37
CA VAL A 131 -1.79 -10.77 -3.63
C VAL A 131 -3.24 -10.32 -3.76
N ASN A 132 -4.03 -10.42 -2.68
CA ASN A 132 -5.43 -10.03 -2.72
C ASN A 132 -5.64 -8.52 -2.88
N PHE A 133 -4.68 -7.70 -2.43
CA PHE A 133 -4.74 -6.26 -2.62
C PHE A 133 -4.80 -5.85 -4.09
N TYR A 134 -4.16 -6.61 -4.98
CA TYR A 134 -4.13 -6.36 -6.41
C TYR A 134 -5.07 -7.26 -7.23
N ARG A 135 -6.03 -7.91 -6.60
CA ARG A 135 -6.94 -8.84 -7.29
C ARG A 135 -7.79 -8.14 -8.35
N ILE A 136 -8.49 -7.09 -7.97
CA ILE A 136 -9.31 -6.24 -8.85
C ILE A 136 -8.70 -4.85 -8.97
N PHE A 137 -8.23 -4.28 -7.86
CA PHE A 137 -7.51 -3.02 -7.85
C PHE A 137 -6.20 -3.14 -8.64
N HIS A 138 -5.96 -2.21 -9.58
CA HIS A 138 -4.70 -2.10 -10.30
C HIS A 138 -3.85 -0.95 -9.74
N SER A 139 -4.38 0.26 -9.79
CA SER A 139 -3.68 1.48 -9.36
C SER A 139 -4.66 2.63 -9.21
N TYR A 140 -4.22 3.75 -8.67
CA TYR A 140 -4.99 4.98 -8.74
C TYR A 140 -4.12 6.21 -9.03
N ARG A 141 -4.75 7.24 -9.54
CA ARG A 141 -4.16 8.57 -9.71
C ARG A 141 -5.19 9.67 -9.48
N TYR A 142 -4.70 10.87 -9.30
CA TYR A 142 -5.53 12.05 -9.28
C TYR A 142 -5.43 12.80 -10.61
N VAL A 143 -6.60 13.17 -11.18
CA VAL A 143 -6.72 14.08 -12.31
C VAL A 143 -7.60 15.23 -11.86
N GLY A 144 -7.04 16.42 -11.74
CA GLY A 144 -7.74 17.56 -11.14
C GLY A 144 -8.19 17.30 -9.70
N ASP A 145 -9.50 17.31 -9.44
CA ASP A 145 -10.10 17.03 -8.13
C ASP A 145 -10.70 15.61 -8.02
N GLN A 146 -10.58 14.82 -9.07
CA GLN A 146 -11.06 13.44 -9.11
C GLN A 146 -9.94 12.44 -8.78
N ILE A 147 -10.30 11.37 -8.08
CA ILE A 147 -9.52 10.15 -8.00
C ILE A 147 -10.04 9.18 -9.06
N ILE A 148 -9.12 8.55 -9.77
CA ILE A 148 -9.38 7.54 -10.78
C ILE A 148 -8.73 6.26 -10.28
N ILE A 149 -9.53 5.26 -9.92
CA ILE A 149 -9.08 3.95 -9.49
C ILE A 149 -9.26 2.99 -10.65
N ARG A 150 -8.16 2.45 -11.15
CA ARG A 150 -8.13 1.50 -12.27
C ARG A 150 -8.33 0.09 -11.76
N LEU A 151 -9.09 -0.69 -12.48
CA LEU A 151 -9.50 -2.04 -12.12
C LEU A 151 -9.10 -3.03 -13.19
N ASN A 152 -8.54 -4.17 -12.77
CA ASN A 152 -8.24 -5.30 -13.64
C ASN A 152 -9.51 -5.90 -14.27
N GLU A 153 -10.63 -5.85 -13.55
CA GLU A 153 -11.95 -6.30 -13.98
C GLU A 153 -13.01 -5.25 -13.60
N ALA A 154 -14.02 -5.09 -14.46
CA ALA A 154 -15.16 -4.22 -14.16
C ALA A 154 -16.01 -4.81 -13.02
N LEU A 155 -16.52 -3.96 -12.15
CA LEU A 155 -17.45 -4.37 -11.08
C LEU A 155 -18.87 -4.52 -11.61
N SER A 156 -19.71 -5.31 -10.92
CA SER A 156 -21.15 -5.35 -11.17
C SER A 156 -21.80 -4.00 -10.79
N GLU A 157 -22.99 -3.72 -11.32
CA GLU A 157 -23.74 -2.51 -10.98
C GLU A 157 -24.13 -2.49 -9.49
N GLU A 158 -24.46 -3.66 -8.94
CA GLU A 158 -24.77 -3.85 -7.53
C GLU A 158 -23.56 -3.58 -6.64
N ALA A 159 -22.37 -4.00 -7.06
CA ALA A 159 -21.12 -3.73 -6.34
C ALA A 159 -20.83 -2.23 -6.29
N VAL A 160 -20.99 -1.51 -7.41
CA VAL A 160 -20.83 -0.05 -7.46
C VAL A 160 -21.86 0.66 -6.58
N ALA A 161 -23.10 0.16 -6.55
CA ALA A 161 -24.15 0.71 -5.66
C ALA A 161 -23.78 0.53 -4.18
N SER A 162 -23.30 -0.67 -3.79
CA SER A 162 -22.85 -0.96 -2.42
C SER A 162 -21.67 -0.06 -2.00
N LEU A 163 -20.70 0.17 -2.89
CA LEU A 163 -19.59 1.09 -2.62
C LEU A 163 -20.08 2.54 -2.39
N ASN A 164 -21.10 2.99 -3.12
CA ASN A 164 -21.70 4.30 -2.92
C ASN A 164 -22.40 4.43 -1.56
N GLU A 165 -23.07 3.38 -1.10
CA GLU A 165 -23.73 3.37 0.21
C GLU A 165 -22.71 3.36 1.34
N GLU A 166 -21.71 2.48 1.26
CA GLU A 166 -20.76 2.27 2.35
C GLU A 166 -19.70 3.37 2.46
N PHE A 167 -19.27 3.96 1.34
CA PHE A 167 -18.13 4.89 1.29
C PHE A 167 -18.51 6.33 0.90
N SER A 168 -19.75 6.72 1.13
CA SER A 168 -20.24 8.08 0.81
C SER A 168 -19.41 9.20 1.46
N GLU A 169 -18.82 8.96 2.63
CA GLU A 169 -18.03 9.95 3.38
C GLU A 169 -16.66 10.25 2.75
N VAL A 170 -16.09 9.38 1.90
CA VAL A 170 -14.85 9.69 1.17
C VAL A 170 -15.12 10.55 -0.06
N VAL A 171 -16.37 10.58 -0.53
CA VAL A 171 -16.80 11.38 -1.68
C VAL A 171 -17.03 12.82 -1.26
N LYS A 172 -16.40 13.78 -1.95
CA LYS A 172 -16.55 15.22 -1.73
C LYS A 172 -17.86 15.73 -2.28
N SER A 173 -18.24 15.27 -3.47
CA SER A 173 -19.47 15.62 -4.19
C SER A 173 -19.74 14.64 -5.31
N GLY A 174 -21.00 14.42 -5.66
CA GLY A 174 -21.44 13.42 -6.63
C GLY A 174 -21.44 12.01 -6.02
N THR A 175 -21.20 11.02 -6.86
CA THR A 175 -21.18 9.59 -6.51
C THR A 175 -19.96 8.91 -7.09
N ILE A 176 -19.67 7.68 -6.65
CA ILE A 176 -18.72 6.77 -7.29
C ILE A 176 -19.38 6.27 -8.56
N VAL A 177 -18.72 6.46 -9.71
CA VAL A 177 -19.20 5.97 -11.01
C VAL A 177 -18.18 5.06 -11.64
N GLN A 178 -18.63 4.01 -12.33
CA GLN A 178 -17.76 3.16 -13.14
C GLN A 178 -17.82 3.61 -14.60
N GLN A 179 -16.66 3.73 -15.22
CA GLN A 179 -16.54 4.13 -16.63
C GLN A 179 -15.25 3.61 -17.26
N SER A 180 -15.10 3.82 -18.56
CA SER A 180 -13.86 3.59 -19.31
C SER A 180 -12.85 4.72 -19.08
N CYS A 181 -11.69 4.65 -19.75
CA CYS A 181 -10.64 5.68 -19.68
C CYS A 181 -11.19 7.08 -19.95
N LEU A 182 -10.70 8.05 -19.19
CA LEU A 182 -10.99 9.47 -19.42
C LEU A 182 -9.99 10.05 -20.44
N GLU A 183 -10.44 10.95 -21.29
CA GLU A 183 -9.59 11.63 -22.28
C GLU A 183 -8.42 12.38 -21.63
N GLU A 184 -8.60 12.84 -20.38
CA GLU A 184 -7.59 13.60 -19.62
C GLU A 184 -6.52 12.72 -18.97
N GLU A 185 -6.61 11.38 -19.07
CA GLU A 185 -5.66 10.50 -18.41
C GLU A 185 -4.31 10.41 -19.13
N ASP A 186 -4.25 10.55 -20.44
CA ASP A 186 -3.02 10.44 -21.24
C ASP A 186 -2.17 9.21 -20.85
N ASP A 187 -2.82 8.05 -20.77
CA ASP A 187 -2.22 6.81 -20.30
C ASP A 187 -1.60 6.00 -21.44
N GLU A 188 -0.77 5.00 -21.08
CA GLU A 188 -0.28 4.00 -22.04
C GLU A 188 -1.41 3.07 -22.48
N SER A 189 -1.34 2.60 -23.72
CA SER A 189 -2.40 1.81 -24.38
C SER A 189 -2.83 0.53 -23.64
N GLU A 190 -1.96 -0.03 -22.79
CA GLU A 190 -2.30 -1.20 -21.96
C GLU A 190 -3.19 -0.85 -20.78
N ILE A 191 -3.02 0.35 -20.24
CA ILE A 191 -3.79 0.87 -19.09
C ILE A 191 -5.14 1.43 -19.59
N ASP A 192 -5.23 1.92 -20.81
CA ASP A 192 -6.45 2.50 -21.39
C ASP A 192 -7.65 1.54 -21.39
N ARG A 193 -7.41 0.25 -21.55
CA ARG A 193 -8.45 -0.78 -21.57
C ARG A 193 -8.99 -1.19 -20.19
N LEU A 194 -8.34 -0.78 -19.12
CA LEU A 194 -8.81 -1.08 -17.76
C LEU A 194 -10.12 -0.35 -17.47
N SER A 195 -11.00 -0.95 -16.68
CA SER A 195 -12.17 -0.26 -16.13
C SER A 195 -11.75 0.72 -15.03
N ARG A 196 -12.54 1.76 -14.78
CA ARG A 196 -12.28 2.75 -13.74
C ARG A 196 -13.49 2.93 -12.87
N ILE A 197 -13.25 3.12 -11.56
CA ILE A 197 -14.18 3.84 -10.70
C ILE A 197 -13.63 5.23 -10.43
N VAL A 198 -14.49 6.24 -10.58
CA VAL A 198 -14.11 7.66 -10.55
C VAL A 198 -15.03 8.43 -9.62
N PHE A 199 -14.46 9.27 -8.78
CA PHE A 199 -15.21 10.18 -7.92
C PHE A 199 -14.35 11.36 -7.45
N ARG A 200 -15.00 12.40 -6.94
CA ARG A 200 -14.29 13.52 -6.29
C ARG A 200 -13.95 13.14 -4.87
N HIS A 201 -12.68 12.87 -4.62
CA HIS A 201 -12.18 12.44 -3.30
C HIS A 201 -11.96 13.66 -2.38
N ARG A 202 -12.27 13.51 -1.09
CA ARG A 202 -12.03 14.56 -0.08
C ARG A 202 -10.54 14.79 0.20
N ARG A 203 -9.64 13.95 -0.29
CA ARG A 203 -8.18 13.99 -0.06
C ARG A 203 -7.80 13.99 1.43
N ARG A 204 -8.55 13.25 2.20
CA ARG A 204 -8.32 13.00 3.62
C ARG A 204 -8.81 11.61 3.97
N ASP A 205 -8.39 11.09 5.13
CA ASP A 205 -8.76 9.74 5.59
C ASP A 205 -8.37 8.65 4.59
N PHE A 206 -7.07 8.53 4.34
CA PHE A 206 -6.53 7.52 3.43
C PHE A 206 -6.69 6.09 3.97
N GLY A 207 -6.86 5.91 5.29
CA GLY A 207 -7.29 4.64 5.87
C GLY A 207 -8.65 4.20 5.36
N ARG A 208 -9.61 5.14 5.25
CA ARG A 208 -10.92 4.85 4.69
C ARG A 208 -10.86 4.59 3.17
N LEU A 209 -9.98 5.29 2.45
CA LEU A 209 -9.71 5.00 1.05
C LEU A 209 -9.10 3.60 0.86
N ARG A 210 -8.23 3.15 1.77
CA ARG A 210 -7.71 1.79 1.79
C ARG A 210 -8.85 0.78 1.97
N GLN A 211 -9.78 1.00 2.89
CA GLN A 211 -10.95 0.15 3.08
C GLN A 211 -11.84 0.08 1.84
N LEU A 212 -11.99 1.18 1.10
CA LEU A 212 -12.69 1.18 -0.19
C LEU A 212 -11.96 0.28 -1.22
N ILE A 213 -10.63 0.35 -1.29
CA ILE A 213 -9.84 -0.53 -2.16
C ILE A 213 -10.01 -2.00 -1.76
N ASP A 214 -10.02 -2.29 -0.46
CA ASP A 214 -10.24 -3.65 0.05
C ASP A 214 -11.64 -4.16 -0.31
N ALA A 215 -12.67 -3.31 -0.19
CA ALA A 215 -14.04 -3.62 -0.61
C ALA A 215 -14.14 -3.87 -2.12
N VAL A 216 -13.44 -3.07 -2.95
CA VAL A 216 -13.32 -3.33 -4.39
C VAL A 216 -12.74 -4.72 -4.65
N ASN A 217 -11.69 -5.11 -3.93
CA ASN A 217 -11.02 -6.40 -4.13
C ASN A 217 -11.86 -7.62 -3.75
N VAL A 218 -12.91 -7.46 -2.95
CA VAL A 218 -13.85 -8.55 -2.60
C VAL A 218 -15.19 -8.45 -3.32
N SER A 219 -15.38 -7.41 -4.12
CA SER A 219 -16.62 -7.16 -4.87
C SER A 219 -16.85 -8.20 -5.98
N GLU A 220 -18.10 -8.31 -6.40
CA GLU A 220 -18.49 -9.06 -7.60
C GLU A 220 -18.11 -8.28 -8.86
N THR A 221 -17.55 -9.00 -9.84
CA THR A 221 -17.21 -8.45 -11.14
C THR A 221 -18.36 -8.58 -12.12
N ALA A 222 -18.39 -7.70 -13.12
CA ALA A 222 -19.37 -7.80 -14.19
C ALA A 222 -19.13 -9.11 -14.97
N VAL A 223 -20.19 -9.88 -15.18
CA VAL A 223 -20.11 -11.09 -16.03
C VAL A 223 -19.80 -10.63 -17.45
N ALA A 224 -18.71 -11.11 -18.03
CA ALA A 224 -18.39 -10.86 -19.42
C ALA A 224 -19.56 -11.35 -20.30
N LYS A 225 -20.21 -10.43 -21.00
CA LYS A 225 -21.29 -10.73 -21.97
C LYS A 225 -20.72 -11.22 -23.28
#